data_0cc5344474c012e7d056c55d5c9f2e44
#
_entry.id   0cc5344474c012e7d056c55d5c9f2e44
#
_cell.length_a   1.000
_cell.length_b   1.000
_cell.length_c   1.000
_cell.angle_alpha   90.00
_cell.angle_beta   90.00
_cell.angle_gamma   90.00
#
_symmetry.space_group_name_H-M   'P 1'
#
loop_
_entity.id
_entity.type
_entity.pdbx_description
1 polymer ?
#
loop_
_entity_poly.entity_id
_entity_poly.type
_entity_poly.pdbx_seq_one_letter_code
_entity_poly.pdbx_strand_id
1 'polypeptide(L)'
;MDRLETRELHYFVTVAQELHFAKAAERLGISQPPLSRAIARLERRVGTALLHRTSRRVELTPAGESFLADAQTILEAIAAAPRRARQAARGDRLIVAARPGTSAGLLADVLQVYERQDDALPVHIVFTDNQAGALRDGTADVGLLCGTDDLSEVRTEELIPERSVALVPAGHRYAAYPEVSAGELRQDPAYQPSPPSTALHEIVDLVALGKLVVVVGESIRHRLGPDVVAVPMADDPGTMLVLAWHPRSLAALRDGFMRAARTVAEERFTANPTG
;
A
#
# COMPACT_ATOMS: atom_id res chain seq x y z
N MET A 1 -2.49 33.33 24.76
CA MET A 1 -1.66 32.19 24.33
C MET A 1 -1.65 32.19 22.82
N ASP A 2 -0.52 32.45 22.25
CA ASP A 2 -0.37 32.49 20.77
C ASP A 2 -0.44 31.03 20.25
N ARG A 3 -1.40 30.73 19.39
CA ARG A 3 -1.73 29.36 18.96
C ARG A 3 -0.67 28.79 18.03
N LEU A 4 -0.14 27.60 18.32
CA LEU A 4 0.71 26.87 17.38
C LEU A 4 -0.12 26.46 16.15
N GLU A 5 0.43 26.64 14.97
CA GLU A 5 -0.20 26.25 13.72
C GLU A 5 0.35 24.90 13.23
N THR A 6 -0.53 24.01 12.77
CA THR A 6 -0.15 22.72 12.21
C THR A 6 0.92 22.83 11.11
N ARG A 7 0.83 23.88 10.28
CA ARG A 7 1.81 24.15 9.23
C ARG A 7 3.20 24.44 9.77
N GLU A 8 3.30 25.15 10.91
CA GLU A 8 4.60 25.43 11.54
C GLU A 8 5.23 24.18 12.14
N LEU A 9 4.41 23.29 12.72
CA LEU A 9 4.88 21.96 13.17
C LEU A 9 5.42 21.15 12.01
N HIS A 10 4.69 21.10 10.89
CA HIS A 10 5.13 20.40 9.69
C HIS A 10 6.45 20.96 9.14
N TYR A 11 6.57 22.27 9.08
CA TYR A 11 7.81 22.94 8.67
C TYR A 11 8.99 22.61 9.57
N PHE A 12 8.76 22.64 10.89
CA PHE A 12 9.81 22.32 11.86
C PHE A 12 10.26 20.87 11.73
N VAL A 13 9.33 19.91 11.69
CA VAL A 13 9.64 18.49 11.51
C VAL A 13 10.45 18.26 10.23
N THR A 14 10.08 18.90 9.12
CA THR A 14 10.83 18.78 7.87
C THR A 14 12.24 19.35 7.98
N VAL A 15 12.41 20.53 8.61
CA VAL A 15 13.75 21.10 8.83
C VAL A 15 14.60 20.22 9.76
N ALA A 16 13.99 19.66 10.80
CA ALA A 16 14.65 18.76 11.74
C ALA A 16 15.13 17.45 11.08
N GLN A 17 14.39 16.94 10.11
CA GLN A 17 14.76 15.73 9.34
C GLN A 17 15.87 16.02 8.33
N GLU A 18 15.79 17.15 7.62
CA GLU A 18 16.77 17.51 6.58
C GLU A 18 18.05 18.12 7.15
N LEU A 19 18.01 18.71 8.35
CA LEU A 19 19.07 19.51 8.98
C LEU A 19 19.65 20.57 8.03
N HIS A 20 18.84 20.99 7.06
CA HIS A 20 19.23 21.93 6.01
C HIS A 20 18.02 22.71 5.48
N PHE A 21 17.98 24.02 5.66
CA PHE A 21 16.83 24.86 5.29
C PHE A 21 16.50 24.84 3.79
N ALA A 22 17.51 24.84 2.91
CA ALA A 22 17.23 24.82 1.47
C ALA A 22 16.62 23.50 1.01
N LYS A 23 17.14 22.35 1.49
CA LYS A 23 16.57 21.01 1.19
C LYS A 23 15.16 20.89 1.77
N ALA A 24 14.95 21.34 3.00
CA ALA A 24 13.62 21.32 3.62
C ALA A 24 12.63 22.20 2.83
N ALA A 25 13.05 23.37 2.36
CA ALA A 25 12.22 24.25 1.55
C ALA A 25 11.85 23.59 0.19
N GLU A 26 12.82 22.97 -0.47
CA GLU A 26 12.63 22.20 -1.70
C GLU A 26 11.61 21.06 -1.49
N ARG A 27 11.79 20.26 -0.43
CA ARG A 27 10.87 19.16 -0.08
C ARG A 27 9.45 19.65 0.22
N LEU A 28 9.32 20.86 0.77
CA LEU A 28 8.03 21.51 1.09
C LEU A 28 7.42 22.26 -0.11
N GLY A 29 8.12 22.34 -1.24
CA GLY A 29 7.66 23.08 -2.42
C GLY A 29 7.56 24.59 -2.20
N ILE A 30 8.39 25.18 -1.30
CA ILE A 30 8.41 26.60 -0.99
C ILE A 30 9.82 27.18 -1.07
N SER A 31 9.94 28.50 -1.10
CA SER A 31 11.25 29.15 -0.99
C SER A 31 11.76 29.18 0.47
N GLN A 32 13.08 29.22 0.66
CA GLN A 32 13.71 29.21 1.99
C GLN A 32 13.32 30.40 2.90
N PRO A 33 13.16 31.66 2.43
CA PRO A 33 12.87 32.79 3.32
C PRO A 33 11.55 32.65 4.11
N PRO A 34 10.40 32.24 3.53
CA PRO A 34 9.18 32.02 4.31
C PRO A 34 9.32 30.86 5.32
N LEU A 35 10.06 29.79 4.99
CA LEU A 35 10.34 28.70 5.91
C LEU A 35 11.12 29.20 7.13
N SER A 36 12.21 29.91 6.90
CA SER A 36 13.06 30.48 7.98
C SER A 36 12.26 31.39 8.90
N ARG A 37 11.40 32.27 8.34
CA ARG A 37 10.51 33.15 9.13
C ARG A 37 9.48 32.35 9.95
N ALA A 38 8.94 31.27 9.38
CA ALA A 38 7.98 30.42 10.09
C ALA A 38 8.63 29.73 11.29
N ILE A 39 9.83 29.17 11.13
CA ILE A 39 10.59 28.58 12.24
C ILE A 39 10.94 29.63 13.31
N ALA A 40 11.38 30.81 12.93
CA ALA A 40 11.67 31.90 13.90
C ALA A 40 10.40 32.33 14.66
N ARG A 41 9.22 32.31 14.04
CA ARG A 41 7.94 32.56 14.76
C ARG A 41 7.63 31.46 15.73
N LEU A 42 7.81 30.19 15.30
CA LEU A 42 7.59 29.00 16.14
C LEU A 42 8.46 29.05 17.40
N GLU A 43 9.78 29.31 17.27
CA GLU A 43 10.71 29.44 18.40
C GLU A 43 10.29 30.55 19.37
N ARG A 44 9.84 31.71 18.87
CA ARG A 44 9.31 32.78 19.71
C ARG A 44 8.04 32.38 20.46
N ARG A 45 7.15 31.60 19.84
CA ARG A 45 5.93 31.11 20.49
C ARG A 45 6.21 30.05 21.54
N VAL A 46 7.18 29.18 21.27
CA VAL A 46 7.64 28.15 22.23
C VAL A 46 8.44 28.79 23.38
N GLY A 47 9.05 29.94 23.12
CA GLY A 47 9.84 30.70 24.12
C GLY A 47 11.29 30.21 24.24
N THR A 48 11.75 29.33 23.36
CA THR A 48 13.13 28.85 23.35
C THR A 48 13.58 28.53 21.93
N ALA A 49 14.90 28.52 21.70
CA ALA A 49 15.49 28.09 20.45
C ALA A 49 15.35 26.54 20.30
N LEU A 50 14.82 26.10 19.19
CA LEU A 50 14.70 24.70 18.85
C LEU A 50 15.83 24.22 17.94
N LEU A 51 16.47 25.16 17.23
CA LEU A 51 17.56 24.88 16.30
C LEU A 51 18.80 25.74 16.64
N HIS A 52 19.96 25.13 16.68
CA HIS A 52 21.23 25.78 16.56
C HIS A 52 21.55 26.03 15.09
N ARG A 53 21.80 27.31 14.73
CA ARG A 53 22.04 27.70 13.34
C ARG A 53 23.41 28.40 13.26
N THR A 54 24.26 27.88 12.41
CA THR A 54 25.46 28.52 11.95
C THR A 54 25.38 28.74 10.44
N SER A 55 26.30 29.47 9.85
CA SER A 55 26.39 29.64 8.39
C SER A 55 26.62 28.30 7.63
N ARG A 56 27.01 27.25 8.35
CA ARG A 56 27.39 25.95 7.75
C ARG A 56 26.61 24.75 8.29
N ARG A 57 25.84 24.88 9.38
CA ARG A 57 25.23 23.74 10.07
C ARG A 57 23.94 24.14 10.76
N VAL A 58 22.98 23.21 10.69
CA VAL A 58 21.71 23.28 11.43
C VAL A 58 21.66 22.02 12.29
N GLU A 59 21.41 22.18 13.59
CA GLU A 59 21.31 21.10 14.56
C GLU A 59 20.12 21.35 15.48
N LEU A 60 19.55 20.28 16.04
CA LEU A 60 18.55 20.42 17.08
C LEU A 60 19.19 20.86 18.40
N THR A 61 18.49 21.68 19.16
CA THR A 61 18.78 21.88 20.59
C THR A 61 18.16 20.74 21.39
N PRO A 62 18.50 20.51 22.67
CA PRO A 62 17.79 19.57 23.53
C PRO A 62 16.28 19.85 23.60
N ALA A 63 15.89 21.14 23.59
CA ALA A 63 14.50 21.57 23.49
C ALA A 63 13.89 21.21 22.11
N GLY A 64 14.68 21.30 21.04
CA GLY A 64 14.28 20.94 19.69
C GLY A 64 14.05 19.43 19.54
N GLU A 65 14.87 18.59 20.16
CA GLU A 65 14.68 17.14 20.17
C GLU A 65 13.39 16.74 20.88
N SER A 66 13.14 17.27 22.07
CA SER A 66 11.89 17.07 22.80
C SER A 66 10.68 17.54 21.99
N PHE A 67 10.78 18.76 21.45
CA PHE A 67 9.69 19.35 20.66
C PHE A 67 9.44 18.59 19.35
N LEU A 68 10.46 17.97 18.75
CA LEU A 68 10.31 17.14 17.55
C LEU A 68 9.43 15.93 17.82
N ALA A 69 9.64 15.21 18.91
CA ALA A 69 8.83 14.06 19.30
C ALA A 69 7.37 14.46 19.51
N ASP A 70 7.13 15.57 20.22
CA ASP A 70 5.78 16.09 20.44
C ASP A 70 5.12 16.55 19.14
N ALA A 71 5.84 17.28 18.30
CA ALA A 71 5.34 17.78 17.02
C ALA A 71 4.96 16.62 16.08
N GLN A 72 5.75 15.57 16.01
CA GLN A 72 5.44 14.35 15.25
C GLN A 72 4.15 13.70 15.78
N THR A 73 4.02 13.53 17.10
CA THR A 73 2.83 12.96 17.73
C THR A 73 1.57 13.78 17.43
N ILE A 74 1.65 15.10 17.48
CA ILE A 74 0.53 15.99 17.17
C ILE A 74 0.13 15.88 15.70
N LEU A 75 1.10 15.97 14.78
CA LEU A 75 0.83 15.84 13.33
C LEU A 75 0.19 14.49 13.01
N GLU A 76 0.66 13.45 13.64
CA GLU A 76 0.08 12.12 13.54
C GLU A 76 -1.36 12.05 14.08
N ALA A 77 -1.63 12.68 15.21
CA ALA A 77 -2.97 12.74 15.78
C ALA A 77 -3.96 13.49 14.86
N ILE A 78 -3.50 14.58 14.23
CA ILE A 78 -4.26 15.36 13.26
C ILE A 78 -4.57 14.50 12.02
N ALA A 79 -3.57 13.83 11.46
CA ALA A 79 -3.74 12.94 10.31
C ALA A 79 -4.70 11.75 10.62
N ALA A 80 -4.72 11.26 11.87
CA ALA A 80 -5.59 10.19 12.29
C ALA A 80 -7.05 10.62 12.57
N ALA A 81 -7.29 11.90 12.87
CA ALA A 81 -8.62 12.38 13.28
C ALA A 81 -9.71 12.16 12.20
N PRO A 82 -9.50 12.49 10.90
CA PRO A 82 -10.49 12.23 9.86
C PRO A 82 -10.81 10.74 9.71
N ARG A 83 -9.79 9.87 9.85
CA ARG A 83 -9.97 8.42 9.79
C ARG A 83 -10.84 7.92 10.94
N ARG A 84 -10.55 8.33 12.19
CA ARG A 84 -11.36 7.97 13.36
C ARG A 84 -12.80 8.44 13.23
N ALA A 85 -13.01 9.65 12.73
CA ALA A 85 -14.34 10.17 12.48
C ALA A 85 -15.12 9.35 11.44
N ARG A 86 -14.47 8.99 10.33
CA ARG A 86 -15.08 8.10 9.32
C ARG A 86 -15.39 6.73 9.90
N GLN A 87 -14.48 6.16 10.69
CA GLN A 87 -14.66 4.85 11.32
C GLN A 87 -15.85 4.87 12.29
N ALA A 88 -15.96 5.90 13.14
CA ALA A 88 -17.09 6.06 14.03
C ALA A 88 -18.44 6.22 13.28
N ALA A 89 -18.43 6.88 12.12
CA ALA A 89 -19.63 7.07 11.30
C ALA A 89 -20.09 5.80 10.56
N ARG A 90 -19.21 4.79 10.40
CA ARG A 90 -19.50 3.56 9.63
C ARG A 90 -20.21 2.48 10.45
N GLY A 91 -20.25 2.59 11.79
CA GLY A 91 -20.70 1.55 12.70
C GLY A 91 -19.75 0.34 12.75
N ASP A 92 -20.19 -0.72 13.44
CA ASP A 92 -19.40 -1.94 13.64
C ASP A 92 -19.38 -2.80 12.37
N ARG A 93 -18.52 -2.44 11.41
CA ARG A 93 -18.28 -3.23 10.20
C ARG A 93 -16.79 -3.22 9.85
N LEU A 94 -16.32 -4.31 9.28
CA LEU A 94 -14.98 -4.42 8.72
C LEU A 94 -14.99 -4.01 7.25
N ILE A 95 -14.09 -3.12 6.83
CA ILE A 95 -13.93 -2.74 5.42
C ILE A 95 -12.62 -3.33 4.89
N VAL A 96 -12.77 -4.18 3.88
CA VAL A 96 -11.66 -4.88 3.22
C VAL A 96 -11.40 -4.26 1.86
N ALA A 97 -10.18 -3.73 1.64
CA ALA A 97 -9.74 -3.30 0.32
C ALA A 97 -9.17 -4.47 -0.47
N ALA A 98 -9.64 -4.64 -1.69
CA ALA A 98 -9.15 -5.67 -2.61
C ALA A 98 -9.02 -5.10 -4.02
N ARG A 99 -8.03 -5.59 -4.78
CA ARG A 99 -7.91 -5.25 -6.20
C ARG A 99 -8.94 -6.03 -7.01
N PRO A 100 -9.65 -5.37 -7.94
CA PRO A 100 -10.57 -6.09 -8.81
C PRO A 100 -9.87 -7.22 -9.55
N GLY A 101 -10.43 -8.42 -9.43
CA GLY A 101 -9.96 -9.57 -10.21
C GLY A 101 -8.75 -10.34 -9.69
N THR A 102 -8.02 -9.83 -8.71
CA THR A 102 -6.90 -10.53 -8.07
C THR A 102 -7.32 -11.11 -6.73
N SER A 103 -6.65 -12.18 -6.28
CA SER A 103 -6.86 -12.81 -4.96
C SER A 103 -8.31 -13.19 -4.64
N ALA A 104 -9.23 -13.21 -5.65
CA ALA A 104 -10.66 -13.41 -5.41
C ALA A 104 -10.97 -14.77 -4.75
N GLY A 105 -10.26 -15.82 -5.13
CA GLY A 105 -10.40 -17.13 -4.49
C GLY A 105 -9.92 -17.11 -3.03
N LEU A 106 -8.79 -16.47 -2.74
CA LEU A 106 -8.28 -16.35 -1.37
C LEU A 106 -9.23 -15.51 -0.51
N LEU A 107 -9.68 -14.36 -1.01
CA LEU A 107 -10.60 -13.50 -0.27
C LEU A 107 -11.92 -14.20 0.03
N ALA A 108 -12.46 -14.98 -0.92
CA ALA A 108 -13.70 -15.73 -0.71
C ALA A 108 -13.55 -16.79 0.41
N ASP A 109 -12.45 -17.53 0.42
CA ASP A 109 -12.18 -18.51 1.47
C ASP A 109 -11.98 -17.85 2.83
N VAL A 110 -11.23 -16.74 2.86
CA VAL A 110 -11.03 -15.98 4.10
C VAL A 110 -12.35 -15.44 4.65
N LEU A 111 -13.21 -14.90 3.80
CA LEU A 111 -14.55 -14.46 4.21
C LEU A 111 -15.38 -15.59 4.77
N GLN A 112 -15.37 -16.76 4.12
CA GLN A 112 -16.11 -17.93 4.58
C GLN A 112 -15.66 -18.41 5.96
N VAL A 113 -14.34 -18.38 6.24
CA VAL A 113 -13.79 -18.73 7.56
C VAL A 113 -14.09 -17.64 8.58
N TYR A 114 -13.96 -16.36 8.18
CA TYR A 114 -14.22 -15.22 9.05
C TYR A 114 -15.67 -15.16 9.52
N GLU A 115 -16.63 -15.30 8.61
CA GLU A 115 -18.08 -15.20 8.88
C GLU A 115 -18.60 -16.30 9.82
N ARG A 116 -17.81 -17.37 10.02
CA ARG A 116 -18.14 -18.46 10.99
C ARG A 116 -17.66 -18.17 12.40
N GLN A 117 -16.90 -17.09 12.63
CA GLN A 117 -16.45 -16.68 13.97
C GLN A 117 -17.59 -15.98 14.72
N ASP A 118 -17.69 -16.24 16.03
CA ASP A 118 -18.74 -15.63 16.88
C ASP A 118 -18.62 -14.12 16.98
N ASP A 119 -17.40 -13.59 16.79
CA ASP A 119 -17.06 -12.16 16.84
C ASP A 119 -16.97 -11.51 15.45
N ALA A 120 -17.47 -12.17 14.41
CA ALA A 120 -17.42 -11.66 13.05
C ALA A 120 -18.31 -10.42 12.88
N LEU A 121 -17.73 -9.35 12.37
CA LEU A 121 -18.45 -8.14 11.99
C LEU A 121 -18.94 -8.23 10.54
N PRO A 122 -20.02 -7.54 10.16
CA PRO A 122 -20.40 -7.42 8.76
C PRO A 122 -19.24 -6.88 7.92
N VAL A 123 -18.93 -7.56 6.81
CA VAL A 123 -17.83 -7.17 5.92
C VAL A 123 -18.36 -6.35 4.74
N HIS A 124 -17.69 -5.25 4.47
CA HIS A 124 -17.87 -4.47 3.25
C HIS A 124 -16.59 -4.49 2.42
N ILE A 125 -16.67 -4.92 1.16
CA ILE A 125 -15.53 -4.99 0.26
C ILE A 125 -15.49 -3.73 -0.59
N VAL A 126 -14.33 -3.06 -0.59
CA VAL A 126 -14.04 -1.92 -1.47
C VAL A 126 -13.05 -2.39 -2.53
N PHE A 127 -13.49 -2.45 -3.76
CA PHE A 127 -12.61 -2.73 -4.88
C PHE A 127 -11.88 -1.45 -5.32
N THR A 128 -10.55 -1.49 -5.30
CA THR A 128 -9.68 -0.37 -5.66
C THR A 128 -8.32 -0.87 -6.13
N ASP A 129 -7.70 -0.16 -7.06
CA ASP A 129 -6.31 -0.40 -7.47
C ASP A 129 -5.30 0.25 -6.51
N ASN A 130 -5.77 1.13 -5.61
CA ASN A 130 -4.97 1.79 -4.59
C ASN A 130 -5.36 1.30 -3.17
N GLN A 131 -5.17 0.01 -2.90
CA GLN A 131 -5.50 -0.58 -1.60
C GLN A 131 -4.68 0.04 -0.47
N ALA A 132 -3.37 0.25 -0.69
CA ALA A 132 -2.49 0.88 0.29
C ALA A 132 -2.93 2.31 0.64
N GLY A 133 -3.35 3.10 -0.36
CA GLY A 133 -3.96 4.42 -0.14
C GLY A 133 -5.23 4.34 0.69
N ALA A 134 -6.12 3.38 0.39
CA ALA A 134 -7.35 3.16 1.14
C ALA A 134 -7.09 2.80 2.62
N LEU A 135 -5.99 2.10 2.91
CA LEU A 135 -5.55 1.83 4.29
C LEU A 135 -4.99 3.08 4.97
N ARG A 136 -4.16 3.85 4.27
CA ARG A 136 -3.54 5.08 4.80
C ARG A 136 -4.58 6.14 5.13
N ASP A 137 -5.55 6.35 4.26
CA ASP A 137 -6.60 7.36 4.47
C ASP A 137 -7.76 6.84 5.35
N GLY A 138 -7.74 5.54 5.69
CA GLY A 138 -8.73 4.88 6.54
C GLY A 138 -10.08 4.66 5.85
N THR A 139 -10.13 4.58 4.53
CA THR A 139 -11.30 4.12 3.79
C THR A 139 -11.45 2.60 3.83
N ALA A 140 -10.36 1.87 4.16
CA ALA A 140 -10.39 0.46 4.50
C ALA A 140 -9.65 0.18 5.81
N ASP A 141 -9.98 -0.93 6.47
CA ASP A 141 -9.38 -1.38 7.73
C ASP A 141 -8.27 -2.38 7.48
N VAL A 142 -8.47 -3.29 6.53
CA VAL A 142 -7.52 -4.29 6.05
C VAL A 142 -7.53 -4.35 4.53
N GLY A 143 -6.47 -4.87 3.94
CA GLY A 143 -6.38 -5.06 2.50
C GLY A 143 -5.56 -6.28 2.12
N LEU A 144 -5.91 -6.91 0.99
CA LEU A 144 -5.08 -7.91 0.33
C LEU A 144 -4.27 -7.22 -0.76
N LEU A 145 -2.94 -7.23 -0.61
CA LEU A 145 -1.99 -6.56 -1.48
C LEU A 145 -0.98 -7.57 -2.03
N CYS A 146 -0.29 -7.18 -3.10
CA CYS A 146 0.90 -7.89 -3.56
C CYS A 146 2.15 -7.32 -2.87
N GLY A 147 3.14 -8.14 -2.60
CA GLY A 147 4.41 -7.69 -2.02
C GLY A 147 5.16 -6.67 -2.87
N THR A 148 4.81 -6.54 -4.14
CA THR A 148 5.32 -5.53 -5.08
C THR A 148 4.60 -4.18 -5.03
N ASP A 149 3.48 -4.07 -4.30
CA ASP A 149 2.78 -2.80 -4.11
C ASP A 149 3.59 -1.84 -3.20
N ASP A 150 3.24 -0.55 -3.21
CA ASP A 150 3.82 0.40 -2.25
C ASP A 150 3.28 0.15 -0.84
N LEU A 151 4.05 -0.58 -0.04
CA LEU A 151 3.73 -0.97 1.33
C LEU A 151 4.19 0.06 2.38
N SER A 152 4.63 1.24 1.97
CA SER A 152 5.01 2.30 2.91
C SER A 152 3.84 2.70 3.81
N GLU A 153 4.14 2.98 5.08
CA GLU A 153 3.17 3.40 6.10
C GLU A 153 2.07 2.38 6.46
N VAL A 154 2.11 1.16 5.90
CA VAL A 154 1.24 0.06 6.30
C VAL A 154 2.05 -1.06 6.98
N ARG A 155 1.41 -1.81 7.85
CA ARG A 155 1.94 -3.08 8.36
C ARG A 155 1.42 -4.21 7.48
N THR A 156 2.24 -5.23 7.31
CA THR A 156 1.92 -6.38 6.48
C THR A 156 2.19 -7.68 7.20
N GLU A 157 1.48 -8.70 6.80
CA GLU A 157 1.71 -10.09 7.15
C GLU A 157 1.65 -10.93 5.87
N GLU A 158 2.66 -11.72 5.62
CA GLU A 158 2.72 -12.62 4.48
C GLU A 158 1.68 -13.73 4.61
N LEU A 159 0.95 -14.00 3.52
CA LEU A 159 -0.07 -15.04 3.50
C LEU A 159 0.35 -16.23 2.64
N ILE A 160 0.40 -16.03 1.33
CA ILE A 160 0.73 -17.09 0.37
C ILE A 160 1.62 -16.56 -0.75
N PRO A 161 2.57 -17.38 -1.26
CA PRO A 161 3.28 -17.04 -2.47
C PRO A 161 2.32 -17.07 -3.67
N GLU A 162 2.49 -16.14 -4.58
CA GLU A 162 1.78 -16.05 -5.84
C GLU A 162 2.77 -16.12 -6.99
N ARG A 163 2.66 -17.13 -7.84
CA ARG A 163 3.49 -17.26 -9.04
C ARG A 163 3.11 -16.22 -10.09
N SER A 164 4.09 -15.80 -10.87
CA SER A 164 3.87 -14.93 -12.01
C SER A 164 3.53 -15.71 -13.25
N VAL A 165 2.60 -15.19 -14.04
CA VAL A 165 2.23 -15.71 -15.36
C VAL A 165 2.23 -14.60 -16.40
N ALA A 166 2.66 -14.91 -17.60
CA ALA A 166 2.51 -14.05 -18.76
C ALA A 166 1.13 -14.27 -19.37
N LEU A 167 0.35 -13.21 -19.54
CA LEU A 167 -0.89 -13.25 -20.32
C LEU A 167 -0.57 -13.01 -21.78
N VAL A 168 -0.97 -13.94 -22.63
CA VAL A 168 -0.79 -13.89 -24.09
C VAL A 168 -2.10 -14.28 -24.80
N PRO A 169 -2.33 -13.79 -26.04
CA PRO A 169 -3.46 -14.27 -26.84
C PRO A 169 -3.42 -15.80 -27.03
N ALA A 170 -4.54 -16.46 -27.15
CA ALA A 170 -4.63 -17.91 -27.34
C ALA A 170 -3.85 -18.40 -28.60
N GLY A 171 -3.80 -17.57 -29.65
CA GLY A 171 -3.01 -17.85 -30.87
C GLY A 171 -1.56 -17.40 -30.83
N HIS A 172 -1.05 -16.92 -29.69
CA HIS A 172 0.31 -16.42 -29.55
C HIS A 172 1.34 -17.55 -29.59
N ARG A 173 2.56 -17.28 -30.12
CA ARG A 173 3.66 -18.27 -30.17
C ARG A 173 3.99 -18.91 -28.82
N TYR A 174 3.85 -18.17 -27.72
CA TYR A 174 4.12 -18.66 -26.37
C TYR A 174 2.94 -19.40 -25.72
N ALA A 175 1.74 -19.34 -26.29
CA ALA A 175 0.55 -19.95 -25.68
C ALA A 175 0.66 -21.48 -25.47
N ALA A 176 1.49 -22.14 -26.28
CA ALA A 176 1.74 -23.59 -26.18
C ALA A 176 3.02 -23.93 -25.37
N TYR A 177 3.73 -22.95 -24.86
CA TYR A 177 4.96 -23.17 -24.09
C TYR A 177 4.62 -23.59 -22.66
N PRO A 178 5.40 -24.49 -22.04
CA PRO A 178 5.22 -24.84 -20.63
C PRO A 178 5.56 -23.66 -19.70
N GLU A 179 6.51 -22.81 -20.12
CA GLU A 179 6.94 -21.62 -19.42
C GLU A 179 7.61 -20.63 -20.40
N VAL A 180 7.72 -19.37 -19.99
CA VAL A 180 8.35 -18.30 -20.76
C VAL A 180 9.22 -17.43 -19.85
N SER A 181 10.37 -16.97 -20.34
CA SER A 181 11.25 -16.07 -19.62
C SER A 181 10.95 -14.59 -19.90
N ALA A 182 11.35 -13.71 -18.98
CA ALA A 182 11.26 -12.27 -19.19
C ALA A 182 12.12 -11.82 -20.41
N GLY A 183 13.23 -12.54 -20.68
CA GLY A 183 14.08 -12.30 -21.86
C GLY A 183 13.35 -12.55 -23.17
N GLU A 184 12.55 -13.60 -23.24
CA GLU A 184 11.72 -13.93 -24.41
C GLU A 184 10.58 -12.92 -24.58
N LEU A 185 9.90 -12.56 -23.48
CA LEU A 185 8.82 -11.58 -23.52
C LEU A 185 9.28 -10.21 -24.03
N ARG A 186 10.49 -9.76 -23.67
CA ARG A 186 11.06 -8.49 -24.16
C ARG A 186 11.25 -8.43 -25.68
N GLN A 187 11.26 -9.56 -26.35
CA GLN A 187 11.32 -9.64 -27.81
C GLN A 187 9.96 -9.46 -28.48
N ASP A 188 8.90 -9.44 -27.70
CA ASP A 188 7.56 -9.23 -28.19
C ASP A 188 7.19 -7.74 -28.22
N PRO A 189 6.77 -7.20 -29.37
CA PRO A 189 6.47 -5.76 -29.48
C PRO A 189 5.25 -5.32 -28.65
N ALA A 190 4.37 -6.24 -28.25
CA ALA A 190 3.20 -5.96 -27.40
C ALA A 190 3.54 -6.08 -25.90
N TYR A 191 4.76 -6.51 -25.54
CA TYR A 191 5.12 -6.71 -24.14
C TYR A 191 5.28 -5.39 -23.39
N GLN A 192 4.63 -5.30 -22.24
CA GLN A 192 4.81 -4.23 -21.25
C GLN A 192 5.29 -4.81 -19.93
N PRO A 193 6.43 -4.30 -19.38
CA PRO A 193 6.99 -4.79 -18.11
C PRO A 193 6.09 -4.60 -16.90
N SER A 194 5.21 -3.60 -16.96
CA SER A 194 4.25 -3.32 -15.90
C SER A 194 2.84 -3.26 -16.48
N PRO A 195 1.85 -3.84 -15.78
CA PRO A 195 0.47 -3.72 -16.20
C PRO A 195 0.06 -2.25 -16.32
N PRO A 196 -0.73 -1.87 -17.33
CA PRO A 196 -1.29 -0.54 -17.40
C PRO A 196 -2.22 -0.29 -16.21
N SER A 197 -2.30 0.97 -15.75
CA SER A 197 -3.18 1.39 -14.65
C SER A 197 -4.64 1.43 -15.11
N THR A 198 -5.21 0.28 -15.43
CA THR A 198 -6.58 0.13 -15.89
C THR A 198 -7.22 -1.11 -15.26
N ALA A 199 -8.52 -1.26 -15.41
CA ALA A 199 -9.24 -2.40 -14.84
C ALA A 199 -8.79 -3.73 -15.45
N LEU A 200 -8.80 -4.79 -14.63
CA LEU A 200 -8.30 -6.11 -15.04
C LEU A 200 -9.01 -6.66 -16.30
N HIS A 201 -10.30 -6.44 -16.46
CA HIS A 201 -11.03 -6.89 -17.65
C HIS A 201 -10.51 -6.18 -18.92
N GLU A 202 -10.16 -4.90 -18.84
CA GLU A 202 -9.56 -4.16 -19.96
C GLU A 202 -8.17 -4.72 -20.31
N ILE A 203 -7.38 -5.12 -19.30
CA ILE A 203 -6.09 -5.81 -19.53
C ILE A 203 -6.34 -7.11 -20.29
N VAL A 204 -7.30 -7.92 -19.85
CA VAL A 204 -7.64 -9.18 -20.52
C VAL A 204 -8.11 -8.95 -21.95
N ASP A 205 -8.95 -7.94 -22.18
CA ASP A 205 -9.41 -7.57 -23.52
C ASP A 205 -8.27 -7.11 -24.43
N LEU A 206 -7.35 -6.27 -23.91
CA LEU A 206 -6.17 -5.84 -24.66
C LEU A 206 -5.26 -7.01 -25.04
N VAL A 207 -5.12 -7.98 -24.13
CA VAL A 207 -4.37 -9.22 -24.43
C VAL A 207 -5.11 -10.04 -25.49
N ALA A 208 -6.40 -10.29 -25.34
CA ALA A 208 -7.18 -11.04 -26.33
C ALA A 208 -7.09 -10.42 -27.74
N LEU A 209 -7.04 -9.10 -27.82
CA LEU A 209 -6.88 -8.35 -29.08
C LEU A 209 -5.41 -8.33 -29.61
N GLY A 210 -4.45 -8.96 -28.93
CA GLY A 210 -3.05 -8.94 -29.30
C GLY A 210 -2.37 -7.57 -29.18
N LYS A 211 -2.91 -6.68 -28.35
CA LYS A 211 -2.38 -5.33 -28.12
C LYS A 211 -1.50 -5.22 -26.88
N LEU A 212 -1.51 -6.26 -26.05
CA LEU A 212 -0.77 -6.32 -24.79
C LEU A 212 -0.29 -7.75 -24.54
N VAL A 213 0.94 -7.87 -24.08
CA VAL A 213 1.50 -9.03 -23.40
C VAL A 213 2.02 -8.52 -22.06
N VAL A 214 1.66 -9.14 -20.95
CA VAL A 214 1.95 -8.60 -19.61
C VAL A 214 2.10 -9.72 -18.60
N VAL A 215 2.91 -9.49 -17.57
CA VAL A 215 3.08 -10.42 -16.44
C VAL A 215 2.18 -9.97 -15.30
N VAL A 216 1.43 -10.93 -14.73
CA VAL A 216 0.51 -10.74 -13.62
C VAL A 216 0.56 -11.95 -12.68
N GLY A 217 -0.10 -11.86 -11.52
CA GLY A 217 -0.22 -13.00 -10.60
C GLY A 217 -1.09 -14.12 -11.16
N GLU A 218 -0.76 -15.36 -10.81
CA GLU A 218 -1.43 -16.58 -11.32
C GLU A 218 -2.90 -16.68 -10.93
N SER A 219 -3.33 -16.02 -9.85
CA SER A 219 -4.73 -16.01 -9.38
C SER A 219 -5.74 -15.56 -10.46
N ILE A 220 -5.26 -14.85 -11.49
CA ILE A 220 -6.09 -14.42 -12.63
C ILE A 220 -6.62 -15.59 -13.46
N ARG A 221 -5.99 -16.79 -13.44
CA ARG A 221 -6.35 -17.92 -14.32
C ARG A 221 -7.84 -18.25 -14.29
N HIS A 222 -8.47 -18.15 -13.13
CA HIS A 222 -9.90 -18.44 -12.95
C HIS A 222 -10.84 -17.44 -13.62
N ARG A 223 -10.31 -16.37 -14.20
CA ARG A 223 -11.08 -15.28 -14.84
C ARG A 223 -10.77 -15.09 -16.31
N LEU A 224 -9.89 -15.92 -16.86
CA LEU A 224 -9.54 -15.86 -18.27
C LEU A 224 -10.62 -16.54 -19.11
N GLY A 225 -11.00 -15.88 -20.19
CA GLY A 225 -11.78 -16.51 -21.28
C GLY A 225 -10.89 -17.36 -22.19
N PRO A 226 -11.49 -18.01 -23.20
CA PRO A 226 -10.78 -18.90 -24.13
C PRO A 226 -9.76 -18.18 -25.02
N ASP A 227 -9.85 -16.87 -25.13
CA ASP A 227 -9.02 -16.07 -26.05
C ASP A 227 -7.67 -15.64 -25.42
N VAL A 228 -7.46 -15.91 -24.12
CA VAL A 228 -6.24 -15.56 -23.39
C VAL A 228 -5.67 -16.76 -22.67
N VAL A 229 -4.36 -16.94 -22.77
CA VAL A 229 -3.61 -18.00 -22.08
C VAL A 229 -2.66 -17.38 -21.07
N ALA A 230 -2.61 -17.98 -19.87
CA ALA A 230 -1.64 -17.64 -18.84
C ALA A 230 -0.48 -18.65 -18.87
N VAL A 231 0.68 -18.22 -19.31
CA VAL A 231 1.90 -19.03 -19.42
C VAL A 231 2.77 -18.79 -18.19
N PRO A 232 3.23 -19.81 -17.44
CA PRO A 232 4.11 -19.64 -16.30
C PRO A 232 5.40 -18.89 -16.66
N MET A 233 5.91 -18.09 -15.72
CA MET A 233 7.22 -17.45 -15.87
C MET A 233 8.33 -18.39 -15.39
N ALA A 234 9.39 -18.56 -16.20
CA ALA A 234 10.53 -19.43 -15.89
C ALA A 234 11.54 -18.78 -14.92
N ASP A 235 11.68 -17.47 -14.98
CA ASP A 235 12.74 -16.69 -14.33
C ASP A 235 12.21 -15.60 -13.39
N ASP A 236 10.93 -15.65 -13.03
CA ASP A 236 10.31 -14.73 -12.07
C ASP A 236 9.99 -15.48 -10.77
N PRO A 237 10.54 -15.06 -9.63
CA PRO A 237 10.26 -15.69 -8.34
C PRO A 237 8.81 -15.55 -7.88
N GLY A 238 7.99 -14.81 -8.63
CA GLY A 238 6.64 -14.46 -8.21
C GLY A 238 6.61 -13.34 -7.16
N THR A 239 5.49 -13.24 -6.50
CA THR A 239 5.29 -12.27 -5.41
C THR A 239 4.67 -12.96 -4.20
N MET A 240 4.59 -12.24 -3.09
CA MET A 240 3.86 -12.66 -1.89
C MET A 240 2.54 -11.90 -1.83
N LEU A 241 1.43 -12.60 -1.68
CA LEU A 241 0.19 -11.97 -1.26
C LEU A 241 0.28 -11.69 0.23
N VAL A 242 0.01 -10.46 0.60
CA VAL A 242 0.12 -9.97 1.96
C VAL A 242 -1.22 -9.43 2.44
N LEU A 243 -1.53 -9.67 3.70
CA LEU A 243 -2.56 -8.94 4.40
C LEU A 243 -1.93 -7.66 4.96
N ALA A 244 -2.55 -6.53 4.67
CA ALA A 244 -2.04 -5.24 5.08
C ALA A 244 -3.06 -4.45 5.90
N TRP A 245 -2.58 -3.61 6.81
CA TRP A 245 -3.39 -2.70 7.61
C TRP A 245 -2.58 -1.47 8.02
N HIS A 246 -3.26 -0.38 8.31
CA HIS A 246 -2.57 0.79 8.87
C HIS A 246 -2.22 0.52 10.35
N PRO A 247 -0.99 0.90 10.85
CA PRO A 247 -0.56 0.65 12.24
C PRO A 247 -1.55 1.11 13.32
N ARG A 248 -2.38 2.10 12.99
CA ARG A 248 -3.38 2.69 13.90
C ARG A 248 -4.80 2.18 13.67
N SER A 249 -5.02 1.16 12.84
CA SER A 249 -6.35 0.54 12.73
C SER A 249 -6.70 -0.18 14.04
N LEU A 250 -7.99 -0.20 14.39
CA LEU A 250 -8.43 -0.84 15.63
C LEU A 250 -8.22 -2.37 15.54
N ALA A 251 -7.52 -2.92 16.53
CA ALA A 251 -7.25 -4.35 16.61
C ALA A 251 -8.56 -5.16 16.61
N ALA A 252 -9.58 -4.70 17.35
CA ALA A 252 -10.87 -5.35 17.43
C ALA A 252 -11.58 -5.53 16.08
N LEU A 253 -11.32 -4.65 15.09
CA LEU A 253 -11.93 -4.78 13.76
C LEU A 253 -11.20 -5.78 12.87
N ARG A 254 -9.89 -5.95 13.02
CA ARG A 254 -9.05 -6.69 12.08
C ARG A 254 -8.64 -8.09 12.56
N ASP A 255 -8.45 -8.27 13.89
CA ASP A 255 -7.77 -9.46 14.42
C ASP A 255 -8.53 -10.76 14.11
N GLY A 256 -9.86 -10.72 14.09
CA GLY A 256 -10.69 -11.83 13.62
C GLY A 256 -10.43 -12.18 12.15
N PHE A 257 -10.37 -11.18 11.28
CA PHE A 257 -10.09 -11.35 9.87
C PHE A 257 -8.67 -11.85 9.61
N MET A 258 -7.69 -11.36 10.39
CA MET A 258 -6.31 -11.84 10.34
C MET A 258 -6.20 -13.32 10.73
N ARG A 259 -6.91 -13.75 11.78
CA ARG A 259 -6.97 -15.18 12.15
C ARG A 259 -7.52 -16.03 11.00
N ALA A 260 -8.63 -15.61 10.39
CA ALA A 260 -9.21 -16.31 9.26
C ALA A 260 -8.24 -16.38 8.06
N ALA A 261 -7.56 -15.28 7.76
CA ALA A 261 -6.59 -15.24 6.66
C ALA A 261 -5.41 -16.20 6.89
N ARG A 262 -4.90 -16.30 8.12
CA ARG A 262 -3.84 -17.27 8.48
C ARG A 262 -4.31 -18.70 8.31
N THR A 263 -5.49 -19.04 8.83
CA THR A 263 -6.06 -20.39 8.71
C THR A 263 -6.15 -20.81 7.24
N VAL A 264 -6.68 -19.94 6.38
CA VAL A 264 -6.79 -20.23 4.94
C VAL A 264 -5.42 -20.34 4.27
N ALA A 265 -4.46 -19.49 4.66
CA ALA A 265 -3.10 -19.55 4.12
C ALA A 265 -2.42 -20.88 4.48
N GLU A 266 -2.53 -21.34 5.74
CA GLU A 266 -2.00 -22.61 6.21
C GLU A 266 -2.64 -23.81 5.49
N GLU A 267 -3.97 -23.81 5.31
CA GLU A 267 -4.70 -24.86 4.60
C GLU A 267 -4.27 -24.95 3.14
N ARG A 268 -4.13 -23.82 2.46
CA ARG A 268 -3.67 -23.79 1.05
C ARG A 268 -2.21 -24.21 0.90
N PHE A 269 -1.35 -23.84 1.86
CA PHE A 269 0.04 -24.27 1.85
C PHE A 269 0.17 -25.79 2.04
N THR A 270 -0.63 -26.37 2.94
CA THR A 270 -0.65 -27.83 3.16
C THR A 270 -1.29 -28.61 2.02
N ALA A 271 -2.26 -28.02 1.32
CA ALA A 271 -2.91 -28.65 0.17
C ALA A 271 -2.04 -28.64 -1.10
N ASN A 272 -1.02 -27.78 -1.18
CA ASN A 272 -0.15 -27.62 -2.34
C ASN A 272 1.34 -27.51 -1.92
N PRO A 273 1.95 -28.56 -1.31
CA PRO A 273 3.29 -28.51 -0.73
C PRO A 273 4.43 -28.45 -1.76
N THR A 274 4.12 -28.40 -3.06
CA THR A 274 5.09 -28.31 -4.15
C THR A 274 4.84 -27.03 -4.97
N GLY A 275 5.47 -25.94 -4.50
CA GLY A 275 5.70 -24.75 -5.29
C GLY A 275 7.04 -24.80 -5.99
#